data_77fa51786302b627494a7ab74d84d89c
#
_entry.id   77fa51786302b627494a7ab74d84d89c
#
_cell.length_a   1.000
_cell.length_b   1.000
_cell.length_c   1.000
_cell.angle_alpha   90.00
_cell.angle_beta   90.00
_cell.angle_gamma   90.00
#
_symmetry.space_group_name_H-M   'P 1'
#
loop_
_entity.id
_entity.type
_entity.pdbx_description
1 polymer ?
#
loop_
_entity_poly.entity_id
_entity_poly.type
_entity_poly.pdbx_seq_one_letter_code
_entity_poly.pdbx_strand_id
1 'polypeptide(L)'
;MDAITKVNHYATTSKKVVLISTVLPGTTRKHFVTSLNNQHQFLYNPYLIAMGSVKWDMVNPEMIMIGTEDGNPNALAQELIDLYQPMMQNNPRYEIGTWDECEAIKIFYNTFISAKVGLANMIQDFAMRIGNINVDVVTNALARSTQRIMGPKYMTAGMGDAGACHPRDNIALRWLAKEYDIGYDMFDTIMQARELQAQNLARFLIDQCNRYNLPIVIHGKAYKPDVPYCIGSYSTLVGYYIREHGLPVVYVDPLADDRDRCLDTIDGPAVFLWAHNREITYDYTGTQEATRPYCEIQPGSVIVDPWRSVDQDLPGVTVLHYGNTRRS
;
A
#
# COMPACT_ATOMS: atom_id res chain seq x y z
N MET A 1 -17.72 -4.47 23.06
CA MET A 1 -18.13 -3.40 24.02
C MET A 1 -18.46 -3.96 25.41
N ASP A 2 -19.22 -5.04 25.55
CA ASP A 2 -19.56 -5.65 26.85
C ASP A 2 -18.31 -5.96 27.73
N ALA A 3 -17.23 -6.49 27.16
CA ALA A 3 -15.99 -6.74 27.89
C ALA A 3 -15.35 -5.46 28.48
N ILE A 4 -15.32 -4.37 27.72
CA ILE A 4 -14.78 -3.08 28.21
C ILE A 4 -15.66 -2.53 29.34
N THR A 5 -16.98 -2.61 29.19
CA THR A 5 -17.91 -2.21 30.26
C THR A 5 -17.65 -3.01 31.54
N LYS A 6 -17.42 -4.33 31.45
CA LYS A 6 -17.08 -5.17 32.60
C LYS A 6 -15.72 -4.80 33.20
N VAL A 7 -14.69 -4.55 32.39
CA VAL A 7 -13.38 -4.09 32.88
C VAL A 7 -13.55 -2.78 33.65
N ASN A 8 -14.25 -1.79 33.10
CA ASN A 8 -14.49 -0.52 33.78
C ASN A 8 -15.26 -0.66 35.10
N HIS A 9 -16.21 -1.59 35.17
CA HIS A 9 -17.05 -1.80 36.33
C HIS A 9 -16.34 -2.56 37.48
N TYR A 10 -15.61 -3.62 37.13
CA TYR A 10 -15.04 -4.53 38.14
C TYR A 10 -13.57 -4.26 38.47
N ALA A 11 -12.82 -3.60 37.60
CA ALA A 11 -11.41 -3.32 37.84
C ALA A 11 -11.24 -2.04 38.68
N THR A 12 -11.07 -2.18 39.97
CA THR A 12 -10.88 -1.09 40.94
C THR A 12 -9.50 -0.43 40.89
N THR A 13 -8.53 -1.10 40.26
CA THR A 13 -7.14 -0.60 40.09
C THR A 13 -6.79 -0.54 38.61
N SER A 14 -5.74 0.20 38.27
CA SER A 14 -5.19 0.24 36.91
C SER A 14 -4.94 -1.18 36.38
N LYS A 15 -5.37 -1.45 35.16
CA LYS A 15 -5.15 -2.70 34.43
C LYS A 15 -4.51 -2.45 33.08
N LYS A 16 -3.76 -3.44 32.62
CA LYS A 16 -3.22 -3.55 31.27
C LYS A 16 -4.23 -4.36 30.46
N VAL A 17 -4.87 -3.71 29.50
CA VAL A 17 -5.92 -4.33 28.67
C VAL A 17 -5.34 -4.58 27.28
N VAL A 18 -5.36 -5.84 26.86
CA VAL A 18 -4.87 -6.25 25.54
C VAL A 18 -6.03 -6.81 24.73
N LEU A 19 -6.38 -6.14 23.63
CA LEU A 19 -7.41 -6.60 22.70
C LEU A 19 -6.78 -7.51 21.64
N ILE A 20 -7.25 -8.75 21.56
CA ILE A 20 -6.77 -9.74 20.58
C ILE A 20 -7.76 -10.02 19.46
N SER A 21 -9.00 -9.56 19.58
CA SER A 21 -10.05 -9.79 18.57
C SER A 21 -9.77 -9.06 17.28
N THR A 22 -10.09 -9.69 16.14
CA THR A 22 -10.04 -9.04 14.84
C THR A 22 -11.12 -7.98 14.73
N VAL A 23 -10.72 -6.76 14.39
CA VAL A 23 -11.60 -5.62 14.17
C VAL A 23 -11.17 -4.84 12.93
N LEU A 24 -12.06 -4.00 12.39
CA LEU A 24 -11.76 -3.14 11.23
C LEU A 24 -10.82 -2.00 11.60
N PRO A 25 -9.98 -1.53 10.68
CA PRO A 25 -9.12 -0.36 10.89
C PRO A 25 -9.90 0.85 11.41
N GLY A 26 -9.36 1.49 12.47
CA GLY A 26 -9.99 2.60 13.17
C GLY A 26 -10.95 2.21 14.30
N THR A 27 -11.28 0.93 14.47
CA THR A 27 -12.24 0.47 15.48
C THR A 27 -11.71 0.66 16.90
N THR A 28 -10.47 0.30 17.14
CA THR A 28 -9.82 0.45 18.47
C THR A 28 -9.84 1.90 18.89
N ARG A 29 -9.35 2.79 18.07
CA ARG A 29 -9.28 4.23 18.34
C ARG A 29 -10.66 4.83 18.57
N LYS A 30 -11.62 4.47 17.73
CA LYS A 30 -12.96 5.06 17.74
C LYS A 30 -13.86 4.52 18.88
N HIS A 31 -13.73 3.25 19.25
CA HIS A 31 -14.70 2.60 20.11
C HIS A 31 -14.11 2.02 21.41
N PHE A 32 -12.95 1.36 21.35
CA PHE A 32 -12.41 0.67 22.53
C PHE A 32 -11.72 1.65 23.49
N VAL A 33 -10.78 2.44 22.99
CA VAL A 33 -10.01 3.37 23.83
C VAL A 33 -10.90 4.47 24.38
N THR A 34 -11.83 5.01 23.60
CA THR A 34 -12.79 6.05 24.06
C THR A 34 -13.77 5.53 25.10
N SER A 35 -14.00 4.23 25.18
CA SER A 35 -14.90 3.60 26.15
C SER A 35 -14.18 3.02 27.36
N LEU A 36 -12.84 2.93 27.33
CA LEU A 36 -12.05 2.42 28.44
C LEU A 36 -11.73 3.57 29.42
N ASN A 37 -11.87 3.31 30.73
CA ASN A 37 -11.50 4.31 31.74
C ASN A 37 -10.01 4.67 31.65
N ASN A 38 -9.68 5.96 31.76
CA ASN A 38 -8.31 6.50 31.61
C ASN A 38 -7.27 5.94 32.60
N GLN A 39 -7.71 5.28 33.66
CA GLN A 39 -6.81 4.59 34.60
C GLN A 39 -6.16 3.33 34.02
N HIS A 40 -6.73 2.76 32.94
CA HIS A 40 -6.25 1.54 32.31
C HIS A 40 -5.31 1.85 31.14
N GLN A 41 -4.34 0.97 30.94
CA GLN A 41 -3.44 1.00 29.77
C GLN A 41 -3.98 0.04 28.72
N PHE A 42 -3.77 0.36 27.43
CA PHE A 42 -4.35 -0.40 26.33
C PHE A 42 -3.32 -0.73 25.24
N LEU A 43 -3.38 -1.99 24.75
CA LEU A 43 -2.69 -2.44 23.53
C LEU A 43 -3.65 -3.20 22.64
N TYR A 44 -3.39 -3.20 21.37
CA TYR A 44 -4.00 -4.09 20.39
C TYR A 44 -2.99 -5.15 19.95
N ASN A 45 -3.34 -6.42 20.06
CA ASN A 45 -2.43 -7.53 19.74
C ASN A 45 -3.21 -8.67 19.05
N PRO A 46 -3.58 -8.51 17.77
CA PRO A 46 -4.29 -9.56 17.05
C PRO A 46 -3.36 -10.75 16.75
N TYR A 47 -3.94 -11.95 16.72
CA TYR A 47 -3.22 -13.18 16.43
C TYR A 47 -3.55 -13.72 15.03
N LEU A 48 -2.56 -14.37 14.41
CA LEU A 48 -2.71 -15.15 13.18
C LEU A 48 -2.82 -16.62 13.57
N ILE A 49 -4.03 -17.08 13.84
CA ILE A 49 -4.32 -18.48 14.27
C ILE A 49 -5.31 -19.12 13.30
N ALA A 50 -5.10 -20.40 13.03
CA ALA A 50 -6.02 -21.22 12.24
C ALA A 50 -6.71 -22.26 13.13
N MET A 51 -7.98 -22.57 12.79
CA MET A 51 -8.70 -23.67 13.46
C MET A 51 -7.98 -24.99 13.18
N GLY A 52 -7.76 -25.78 14.24
CA GLY A 52 -7.02 -27.03 14.17
C GLY A 52 -5.54 -26.93 14.59
N SER A 53 -4.91 -25.76 14.47
CA SER A 53 -3.51 -25.52 14.85
C SER A 53 -3.34 -24.44 15.93
N VAL A 54 -4.41 -24.02 16.60
CA VAL A 54 -4.44 -22.87 17.52
C VAL A 54 -3.28 -22.87 18.51
N LYS A 55 -3.03 -24.01 19.21
CA LYS A 55 -1.93 -24.10 20.20
C LYS A 55 -0.56 -23.93 19.55
N TRP A 56 -0.37 -24.51 18.37
CA TRP A 56 0.89 -24.42 17.64
C TRP A 56 1.11 -23.00 17.15
N ASP A 57 0.10 -22.38 16.53
CA ASP A 57 0.15 -21.00 16.01
C ASP A 57 0.42 -19.97 17.12
N MET A 58 -0.11 -20.22 18.33
CA MET A 58 0.10 -19.31 19.46
C MET A 58 1.54 -19.31 19.98
N VAL A 59 2.27 -20.41 19.85
CA VAL A 59 3.65 -20.52 20.33
C VAL A 59 4.70 -20.54 19.21
N ASN A 60 4.26 -20.60 17.95
CA ASN A 60 5.08 -20.51 16.74
C ASN A 60 4.53 -19.46 15.74
N PRO A 61 4.20 -18.24 16.16
CA PRO A 61 3.64 -17.25 15.26
C PRO A 61 4.66 -16.80 14.23
N GLU A 62 4.20 -16.52 12.99
CA GLU A 62 5.02 -15.90 11.96
C GLU A 62 5.46 -14.49 12.37
N MET A 63 4.54 -13.76 13.00
CA MET A 63 4.77 -12.43 13.57
C MET A 63 3.86 -12.19 14.77
N ILE A 64 4.30 -11.32 15.66
CA ILE A 64 3.51 -10.79 16.78
C ILE A 64 3.28 -9.30 16.50
N MET A 65 2.02 -8.92 16.29
CA MET A 65 1.62 -7.54 16.02
C MET A 65 1.28 -6.84 17.33
N ILE A 66 1.84 -5.65 17.56
CA ILE A 66 1.57 -4.86 18.78
C ILE A 66 1.19 -3.44 18.35
N GLY A 67 -0.11 -3.13 18.49
CA GLY A 67 -0.64 -1.79 18.22
C GLY A 67 -0.56 -0.91 19.47
N THR A 68 0.10 0.23 19.32
CA THR A 68 0.17 1.33 20.30
C THR A 68 -0.61 2.55 19.79
N GLU A 69 -0.68 3.60 20.55
CA GLU A 69 -1.41 4.80 20.15
C GLU A 69 -0.75 5.52 18.98
N ASP A 70 0.57 5.66 19.05
CA ASP A 70 1.42 6.43 18.13
C ASP A 70 2.28 5.57 17.20
N GLY A 71 2.20 4.24 17.34
CA GLY A 71 3.01 3.29 16.57
C GLY A 71 4.44 3.10 17.07
N ASN A 72 4.80 3.69 18.20
CA ASN A 72 6.13 3.57 18.79
C ASN A 72 6.16 2.51 19.90
N PRO A 73 7.30 1.82 20.10
CA PRO A 73 7.51 0.97 21.24
C PRO A 73 7.36 1.76 22.55
N ASN A 74 6.63 1.20 23.52
CA ASN A 74 6.49 1.78 24.85
C ASN A 74 6.68 0.70 25.93
N ALA A 75 6.69 1.11 27.21
CA ALA A 75 6.90 0.19 28.32
C ALA A 75 5.87 -0.97 28.35
N LEU A 76 4.61 -0.69 28.02
CA LEU A 76 3.56 -1.70 27.99
C LEU A 76 3.76 -2.70 26.85
N ALA A 77 4.19 -2.24 25.67
CA ALA A 77 4.54 -3.12 24.57
C ALA A 77 5.74 -4.01 24.92
N GLN A 78 6.75 -3.45 25.58
CA GLN A 78 7.90 -4.24 26.03
C GLN A 78 7.50 -5.30 27.06
N GLU A 79 6.66 -4.97 28.02
CA GLU A 79 6.15 -5.96 28.99
C GLU A 79 5.37 -7.10 28.32
N LEU A 80 4.62 -6.80 27.23
CA LEU A 80 3.93 -7.84 26.45
C LEU A 80 4.92 -8.72 25.70
N ILE A 81 5.99 -8.15 25.15
CA ILE A 81 7.09 -8.89 24.51
C ILE A 81 7.76 -9.82 25.54
N ASP A 82 8.12 -9.29 26.70
CA ASP A 82 8.77 -10.04 27.76
C ASP A 82 7.88 -11.19 28.28
N LEU A 83 6.56 -10.99 28.31
CA LEU A 83 5.59 -12.03 28.63
C LEU A 83 5.54 -13.15 27.59
N TYR A 84 5.60 -12.80 26.29
CA TYR A 84 5.51 -13.79 25.22
C TYR A 84 6.81 -14.52 24.95
N GLN A 85 7.95 -13.83 25.03
CA GLN A 85 9.25 -14.38 24.67
C GLN A 85 9.55 -15.78 25.25
N PRO A 86 9.34 -16.07 26.55
CA PRO A 86 9.58 -17.39 27.09
C PRO A 86 8.58 -18.47 26.64
N MET A 87 7.45 -18.06 26.05
CA MET A 87 6.42 -18.99 25.56
C MET A 87 6.62 -19.35 24.09
N MET A 88 7.38 -18.56 23.33
CA MET A 88 7.62 -18.79 21.91
C MET A 88 8.59 -19.96 21.69
N GLN A 89 8.23 -20.84 20.77
CA GLN A 89 9.05 -21.98 20.33
C GLN A 89 9.84 -21.67 19.06
N ASN A 90 9.54 -20.56 18.39
CA ASN A 90 10.29 -20.00 17.28
C ASN A 90 10.83 -18.63 17.67
N ASN A 91 11.44 -17.94 16.71
CA ASN A 91 11.90 -16.56 16.88
C ASN A 91 11.04 -15.63 15.99
N PRO A 92 9.83 -15.27 16.42
CA PRO A 92 8.93 -14.46 15.61
C PRO A 92 9.45 -13.04 15.50
N ARG A 93 9.17 -12.37 14.36
CA ARG A 93 9.36 -10.94 14.28
C ARG A 93 8.23 -10.20 15.00
N TYR A 94 8.55 -9.06 15.59
CA TYR A 94 7.59 -8.16 16.22
C TYR A 94 7.28 -7.00 15.28
N GLU A 95 6.00 -6.84 14.94
CA GLU A 95 5.49 -5.74 14.12
C GLU A 95 4.81 -4.73 15.04
N ILE A 96 5.49 -3.62 15.33
CA ILE A 96 4.95 -2.56 16.18
C ILE A 96 4.45 -1.42 15.27
N GLY A 97 3.21 -1.02 15.45
CA GLY A 97 2.56 0.03 14.69
C GLY A 97 1.47 0.72 15.50
N THR A 98 0.76 1.64 14.88
CA THR A 98 -0.46 2.19 15.50
C THR A 98 -1.54 1.10 15.62
N TRP A 99 -2.54 1.32 16.47
CA TRP A 99 -3.70 0.42 16.54
C TRP A 99 -4.29 0.19 15.17
N ASP A 100 -4.47 1.26 14.39
CA ASP A 100 -5.09 1.24 13.06
C ASP A 100 -4.24 0.43 12.05
N GLU A 101 -2.91 0.53 12.13
CA GLU A 101 -1.98 -0.24 11.29
C GLU A 101 -2.03 -1.74 11.61
N CYS A 102 -2.02 -2.10 12.89
CA CYS A 102 -2.11 -3.51 13.29
C CYS A 102 -3.48 -4.12 12.95
N GLU A 103 -4.56 -3.34 13.04
CA GLU A 103 -5.89 -3.74 12.55
C GLU A 103 -5.85 -3.99 11.03
N ALA A 104 -5.21 -3.07 10.27
CA ALA A 104 -5.06 -3.21 8.84
C ALA A 104 -4.23 -4.45 8.47
N ILE A 105 -3.07 -4.66 9.10
CA ILE A 105 -2.24 -5.86 8.86
C ILE A 105 -3.07 -7.13 9.04
N LYS A 106 -3.82 -7.23 10.15
CA LYS A 106 -4.64 -8.41 10.46
C LYS A 106 -5.70 -8.70 9.41
N ILE A 107 -6.41 -7.67 8.93
CA ILE A 107 -7.48 -7.82 7.93
C ILE A 107 -6.88 -8.16 6.56
N PHE A 108 -5.90 -7.38 6.10
CA PHE A 108 -5.31 -7.55 4.78
C PHE A 108 -4.52 -8.85 4.65
N TYR A 109 -3.93 -9.38 5.72
CA TYR A 109 -3.31 -10.71 5.72
C TYR A 109 -4.29 -11.80 5.26
N ASN A 110 -5.49 -11.83 5.83
CA ASN A 110 -6.50 -12.81 5.45
C ASN A 110 -7.03 -12.56 4.02
N THR A 111 -7.21 -11.31 3.63
CA THR A 111 -7.67 -10.94 2.28
C THR A 111 -6.65 -11.35 1.22
N PHE A 112 -5.35 -11.18 1.50
CA PHE A 112 -4.28 -11.62 0.61
C PHE A 112 -4.28 -13.14 0.41
N ILE A 113 -4.49 -13.91 1.49
CA ILE A 113 -4.66 -15.37 1.40
C ILE A 113 -5.88 -15.71 0.54
N SER A 114 -7.01 -15.04 0.75
CA SER A 114 -8.23 -15.25 -0.03
C SER A 114 -8.02 -14.98 -1.52
N ALA A 115 -7.28 -13.92 -1.86
CA ALA A 115 -6.93 -13.61 -3.26
C ALA A 115 -6.05 -14.70 -3.89
N LYS A 116 -5.05 -15.22 -3.14
CA LYS A 116 -4.20 -16.33 -3.62
C LYS A 116 -5.00 -17.60 -3.84
N VAL A 117 -5.88 -17.97 -2.89
CA VAL A 117 -6.74 -19.14 -3.01
C VAL A 117 -7.71 -18.99 -4.18
N GLY A 118 -8.35 -17.81 -4.30
CA GLY A 118 -9.26 -17.52 -5.42
C GLY A 118 -8.58 -17.64 -6.77
N LEU A 119 -7.35 -17.14 -6.91
CA LEU A 119 -6.58 -17.25 -8.15
C LEU A 119 -6.24 -18.72 -8.47
N ALA A 120 -5.81 -19.49 -7.46
CA ALA A 120 -5.51 -20.92 -7.66
C ALA A 120 -6.75 -21.71 -8.10
N ASN A 121 -7.91 -21.46 -7.48
CA ASN A 121 -9.17 -22.10 -7.87
C ASN A 121 -9.62 -21.68 -9.27
N MET A 122 -9.41 -20.42 -9.67
CA MET A 122 -9.72 -19.97 -11.02
C MET A 122 -8.88 -20.71 -12.08
N ILE A 123 -7.58 -20.96 -11.80
CA ILE A 123 -6.74 -21.78 -12.69
C ILE A 123 -7.33 -23.18 -12.85
N GLN A 124 -7.89 -23.76 -11.76
CA GLN A 124 -8.59 -25.05 -11.82
C GLN A 124 -9.81 -25.00 -12.74
N ASP A 125 -10.63 -23.95 -12.65
CA ASP A 125 -11.83 -23.80 -13.50
C ASP A 125 -11.45 -23.64 -14.97
N PHE A 126 -10.40 -22.88 -15.29
CA PHE A 126 -9.85 -22.83 -16.65
C PHE A 126 -9.34 -24.18 -17.13
N ALA A 127 -8.63 -24.93 -16.29
CA ALA A 127 -8.13 -26.25 -16.63
C ALA A 127 -9.27 -27.20 -17.02
N MET A 128 -10.39 -27.17 -16.30
CA MET A 128 -11.58 -27.98 -16.57
C MET A 128 -12.27 -27.58 -17.86
N ARG A 129 -12.26 -26.30 -18.25
CA ARG A 129 -12.97 -25.78 -19.42
C ARG A 129 -12.14 -25.88 -20.71
N ILE A 130 -10.84 -25.53 -20.62
CA ILE A 130 -9.93 -25.56 -21.78
C ILE A 130 -9.50 -27.00 -22.11
N GLY A 131 -9.27 -27.83 -21.08
CA GLY A 131 -8.68 -29.16 -21.21
C GLY A 131 -7.18 -29.18 -21.40
N ASN A 132 -6.55 -30.33 -21.27
CA ASN A 132 -5.11 -30.56 -21.40
C ASN A 132 -4.23 -29.67 -20.47
N ILE A 133 -4.76 -29.24 -19.33
CA ILE A 133 -4.08 -28.46 -18.29
C ILE A 133 -4.17 -29.25 -16.98
N ASN A 134 -3.00 -29.55 -16.38
CA ASN A 134 -2.95 -30.02 -15.00
C ASN A 134 -2.75 -28.79 -14.09
N VAL A 135 -3.75 -28.50 -13.26
CA VAL A 135 -3.72 -27.33 -12.35
C VAL A 135 -2.53 -27.39 -11.39
N ASP A 136 -2.14 -28.57 -10.91
CA ASP A 136 -1.04 -28.73 -9.96
C ASP A 136 0.31 -28.36 -10.59
N VAL A 137 0.49 -28.63 -11.87
CA VAL A 137 1.70 -28.21 -12.61
C VAL A 137 1.79 -26.69 -12.64
N VAL A 138 0.69 -26.00 -12.92
CA VAL A 138 0.64 -24.54 -13.01
C VAL A 138 0.84 -23.93 -11.63
N THR A 139 0.07 -24.32 -10.64
CA THR A 139 0.13 -23.74 -9.28
C THR A 139 1.46 -24.02 -8.58
N ASN A 140 2.04 -25.23 -8.77
CA ASN A 140 3.38 -25.54 -8.25
C ASN A 140 4.48 -24.71 -8.91
N ALA A 141 4.38 -24.42 -10.21
CA ALA A 141 5.32 -23.53 -10.88
C ALA A 141 5.25 -22.12 -10.31
N LEU A 142 4.04 -21.59 -10.10
CA LEU A 142 3.82 -20.27 -9.48
C LEU A 142 4.31 -20.23 -8.03
N ALA A 143 4.03 -21.28 -7.24
CA ALA A 143 4.47 -21.35 -5.84
C ALA A 143 5.99 -21.35 -5.66
N ARG A 144 6.74 -21.88 -6.64
CA ARG A 144 8.21 -21.86 -6.62
C ARG A 144 8.82 -20.56 -7.16
N SER A 145 8.01 -19.61 -7.61
CA SER A 145 8.48 -18.31 -8.15
C SER A 145 8.82 -17.33 -7.03
N THR A 146 9.88 -17.61 -6.27
CA THR A 146 10.28 -16.88 -5.05
C THR A 146 10.86 -15.50 -5.31
N GLN A 147 11.30 -15.20 -6.53
CA GLN A 147 11.88 -13.89 -6.84
C GLN A 147 10.86 -12.76 -6.96
N ARG A 148 9.62 -13.07 -7.38
CA ARG A 148 8.58 -12.05 -7.65
C ARG A 148 7.26 -12.36 -6.97
N ILE A 149 6.73 -13.58 -7.10
CA ILE A 149 5.37 -13.93 -6.69
C ILE A 149 5.31 -14.23 -5.18
N MET A 150 6.26 -15.01 -4.67
CA MET A 150 6.29 -15.49 -3.29
C MET A 150 7.26 -14.71 -2.39
N GLY A 151 7.74 -13.55 -2.84
CA GLY A 151 8.66 -12.67 -2.10
C GLY A 151 8.04 -11.29 -1.81
N PRO A 152 8.82 -10.38 -1.22
CA PRO A 152 8.36 -9.03 -0.88
C PRO A 152 8.23 -8.09 -2.10
N LYS A 153 8.72 -8.47 -3.28
CA LYS A 153 8.56 -7.67 -4.50
C LYS A 153 7.09 -7.44 -4.81
N TYR A 154 6.77 -6.25 -5.29
CA TYR A 154 5.39 -5.80 -5.59
C TYR A 154 4.46 -5.67 -4.37
N MET A 155 5.02 -5.64 -3.15
CA MET A 155 4.29 -5.33 -1.92
C MET A 155 4.48 -3.88 -1.46
N THR A 156 5.14 -3.04 -2.26
CA THR A 156 5.26 -1.60 -2.01
C THR A 156 4.10 -0.88 -2.68
N ALA A 157 3.29 -0.18 -1.90
CA ALA A 157 2.25 0.68 -2.43
C ALA A 157 2.86 1.84 -3.21
N GLY A 158 2.21 2.26 -4.29
CA GLY A 158 2.69 3.32 -5.16
C GLY A 158 1.72 3.59 -6.29
N MET A 159 2.22 3.61 -7.52
CA MET A 159 1.42 3.88 -8.71
C MET A 159 1.26 2.62 -9.57
N GLY A 160 0.03 2.09 -9.59
CA GLY A 160 -0.43 1.09 -10.55
C GLY A 160 0.38 -0.21 -10.62
N ASP A 161 0.17 -0.93 -11.68
CA ASP A 161 0.67 -2.27 -11.95
C ASP A 161 1.84 -2.33 -12.95
N ALA A 162 2.51 -1.23 -13.17
CA ALA A 162 3.73 -1.10 -14.00
C ALA A 162 3.67 -1.69 -15.43
N GLY A 163 3.42 -0.83 -16.41
CA GLY A 163 3.62 -1.09 -17.84
C GLY A 163 2.51 -1.87 -18.53
N ALA A 164 2.67 -2.03 -19.85
CA ALA A 164 1.61 -2.52 -20.75
C ALA A 164 1.29 -4.01 -20.60
N CYS A 165 2.17 -4.80 -20.01
CA CYS A 165 1.97 -6.26 -19.91
C CYS A 165 0.81 -6.62 -19.00
N HIS A 166 0.67 -5.95 -17.84
CA HIS A 166 -0.36 -6.26 -16.85
C HIS A 166 -1.78 -6.00 -17.39
N PRO A 167 -2.14 -4.80 -17.88
CA PRO A 167 -3.45 -4.58 -18.46
C PRO A 167 -3.71 -5.47 -19.69
N ARG A 168 -2.71 -5.68 -20.55
CA ARG A 168 -2.84 -6.55 -21.73
C ARG A 168 -3.24 -7.98 -21.34
N ASP A 169 -2.55 -8.56 -20.37
CA ASP A 169 -2.78 -9.95 -19.97
C ASP A 169 -4.10 -10.08 -19.21
N ASN A 170 -4.47 -9.12 -18.37
CA ASN A 170 -5.78 -9.11 -17.73
C ASN A 170 -6.92 -8.97 -18.74
N ILE A 171 -6.78 -8.10 -19.78
CA ILE A 171 -7.78 -7.97 -20.86
C ILE A 171 -7.92 -9.29 -21.63
N ALA A 172 -6.81 -9.97 -21.94
CA ALA A 172 -6.84 -11.26 -22.63
C ALA A 172 -7.53 -12.34 -21.78
N LEU A 173 -7.26 -12.36 -20.46
CA LEU A 173 -7.88 -13.32 -19.55
C LEU A 173 -9.37 -13.02 -19.31
N ARG A 174 -9.81 -11.79 -19.33
CA ARG A 174 -11.24 -11.39 -19.35
C ARG A 174 -11.95 -11.98 -20.56
N TRP A 175 -11.36 -11.82 -21.76
CA TRP A 175 -11.90 -12.40 -22.98
C TRP A 175 -12.01 -13.93 -22.85
N LEU A 176 -10.95 -14.58 -22.35
CA LEU A 176 -10.92 -16.03 -22.17
C LEU A 176 -11.98 -16.50 -21.15
N ALA A 177 -12.15 -15.80 -20.05
CA ALA A 177 -13.17 -16.12 -19.05
C ALA A 177 -14.59 -16.07 -19.64
N LYS A 178 -14.85 -15.10 -20.52
CA LYS A 178 -16.11 -14.99 -21.27
C LYS A 178 -16.27 -16.10 -22.30
N GLU A 179 -15.24 -16.40 -23.10
CA GLU A 179 -15.25 -17.42 -24.15
C GLU A 179 -15.56 -18.81 -23.59
N TYR A 180 -15.01 -19.13 -22.42
CA TYR A 180 -15.20 -20.43 -21.77
C TYR A 180 -16.32 -20.45 -20.72
N ASP A 181 -17.12 -19.39 -20.64
CA ASP A 181 -18.24 -19.28 -19.70
C ASP A 181 -17.86 -19.71 -18.28
N ILE A 182 -16.81 -19.08 -17.73
CA ILE A 182 -16.32 -19.38 -16.38
C ILE A 182 -17.35 -18.97 -15.30
N GLY A 183 -18.24 -18.01 -15.63
CA GLY A 183 -19.31 -17.55 -14.75
C GLY A 183 -18.90 -16.41 -13.79
N TYR A 184 -17.62 -16.02 -13.75
CA TYR A 184 -17.11 -14.86 -13.00
C TYR A 184 -15.86 -14.30 -13.67
N ASP A 185 -15.51 -13.03 -13.33
CA ASP A 185 -14.39 -12.33 -13.96
C ASP A 185 -13.58 -11.51 -12.91
N MET A 186 -12.58 -12.14 -12.30
CA MET A 186 -11.65 -11.44 -11.39
C MET A 186 -10.78 -10.42 -12.12
N PHE A 187 -10.51 -10.63 -13.40
CA PHE A 187 -9.65 -9.75 -14.19
C PHE A 187 -10.32 -8.42 -14.48
N ASP A 188 -11.64 -8.42 -14.68
CA ASP A 188 -12.43 -7.18 -14.78
C ASP A 188 -12.32 -6.35 -13.50
N THR A 189 -12.46 -7.00 -12.34
CA THR A 189 -12.32 -6.33 -11.04
C THR A 189 -10.95 -5.72 -10.85
N ILE A 190 -9.87 -6.42 -11.26
CA ILE A 190 -8.50 -5.89 -11.21
C ILE A 190 -8.38 -4.66 -12.12
N MET A 191 -8.93 -4.72 -13.33
CA MET A 191 -8.89 -3.60 -14.28
C MET A 191 -9.72 -2.41 -13.80
N GLN A 192 -10.91 -2.64 -13.24
CA GLN A 192 -11.72 -1.59 -12.64
C GLN A 192 -11.00 -0.94 -11.45
N ALA A 193 -10.39 -1.74 -10.57
CA ALA A 193 -9.61 -1.21 -9.45
C ALA A 193 -8.45 -0.32 -9.93
N ARG A 194 -7.74 -0.73 -10.98
CA ARG A 194 -6.66 0.05 -11.60
C ARG A 194 -7.14 1.43 -12.06
N GLU A 195 -8.27 1.47 -12.76
CA GLU A 195 -8.86 2.73 -13.25
C GLU A 195 -9.31 3.63 -12.09
N LEU A 196 -10.01 3.07 -11.11
CA LEU A 196 -10.51 3.83 -9.94
C LEU A 196 -9.37 4.35 -9.05
N GLN A 197 -8.28 3.58 -8.89
CA GLN A 197 -7.09 4.05 -8.17
C GLN A 197 -6.45 5.24 -8.88
N ALA A 198 -6.37 5.23 -10.22
CA ALA A 198 -5.86 6.37 -10.99
C ALA A 198 -6.76 7.61 -10.85
N GLN A 199 -8.08 7.42 -10.85
CA GLN A 199 -9.03 8.50 -10.59
C GLN A 199 -8.89 9.08 -9.18
N ASN A 200 -8.67 8.24 -8.17
CA ASN A 200 -8.47 8.70 -6.80
C ASN A 200 -7.22 9.58 -6.69
N LEU A 201 -6.11 9.16 -7.30
CA LEU A 201 -4.88 9.94 -7.31
C LEU A 201 -5.05 11.24 -8.11
N ALA A 202 -5.73 11.20 -9.26
CA ALA A 202 -6.04 12.39 -10.06
C ALA A 202 -6.87 13.40 -9.26
N ARG A 203 -7.92 12.95 -8.56
CA ARG A 203 -8.74 13.80 -7.68
C ARG A 203 -7.91 14.44 -6.58
N PHE A 204 -7.05 13.68 -5.93
CA PHE A 204 -6.15 14.22 -4.91
C PHE A 204 -5.24 15.32 -5.46
N LEU A 205 -4.67 15.13 -6.65
CA LEU A 205 -3.84 16.15 -7.34
C LEU A 205 -4.65 17.40 -7.68
N ILE A 206 -5.88 17.23 -8.17
CA ILE A 206 -6.81 18.33 -8.46
C ILE A 206 -7.12 19.12 -7.19
N ASP A 207 -7.37 18.44 -6.07
CA ASP A 207 -7.60 19.09 -4.78
C ASP A 207 -6.38 19.92 -4.34
N GLN A 208 -5.15 19.39 -4.53
CA GLN A 208 -3.93 20.15 -4.23
C GLN A 208 -3.73 21.33 -5.20
N CYS A 209 -3.98 21.13 -6.50
CA CYS A 209 -3.95 22.21 -7.50
C CYS A 209 -4.88 23.37 -7.07
N ASN A 210 -6.11 23.09 -6.71
CA ASN A 210 -7.07 24.09 -6.26
C ASN A 210 -6.66 24.74 -4.93
N ARG A 211 -6.15 23.94 -3.98
CA ARG A 211 -5.75 24.42 -2.66
C ARG A 211 -4.59 25.41 -2.69
N TYR A 212 -3.60 25.15 -3.54
CA TYR A 212 -2.40 25.97 -3.66
C TYR A 212 -2.46 26.95 -4.84
N ASN A 213 -3.46 26.84 -5.70
CA ASN A 213 -3.60 27.59 -6.94
C ASN A 213 -2.35 27.46 -7.84
N LEU A 214 -1.89 26.22 -8.03
CA LEU A 214 -0.69 25.87 -8.80
C LEU A 214 -1.01 24.90 -9.94
N PRO A 215 -0.29 24.95 -11.08
CA PRO A 215 -0.46 24.00 -12.17
C PRO A 215 -0.04 22.58 -11.77
N ILE A 216 -0.57 21.56 -12.44
CA ILE A 216 -0.21 20.16 -12.23
C ILE A 216 0.86 19.73 -13.21
N VAL A 217 1.94 19.15 -12.68
CA VAL A 217 3.04 18.56 -13.45
C VAL A 217 3.21 17.09 -13.03
N ILE A 218 3.31 16.19 -13.99
CA ILE A 218 3.63 14.78 -13.72
C ILE A 218 5.12 14.57 -13.99
N HIS A 219 5.88 14.31 -12.93
CA HIS A 219 7.31 14.04 -12.97
C HIS A 219 7.56 12.55 -13.19
N GLY A 220 7.81 12.17 -14.46
CA GLY A 220 7.90 10.79 -14.94
C GLY A 220 6.70 10.41 -15.81
N LYS A 221 6.85 10.41 -17.16
CA LYS A 221 5.80 10.00 -18.10
C LYS A 221 5.87 8.51 -18.42
N ALA A 222 7.07 7.97 -18.55
CA ALA A 222 7.29 6.55 -18.81
C ALA A 222 6.71 5.69 -17.67
N TYR A 223 6.51 4.40 -17.90
CA TYR A 223 5.90 3.52 -16.90
C TYR A 223 6.80 3.23 -15.69
N LYS A 224 8.10 3.50 -15.79
CA LYS A 224 9.08 3.42 -14.68
C LYS A 224 10.32 4.27 -15.00
N PRO A 225 11.17 4.59 -14.01
CA PRO A 225 12.42 5.30 -14.25
C PRO A 225 13.36 4.53 -15.19
N ASP A 226 14.23 5.26 -15.86
CA ASP A 226 15.33 4.75 -16.70
C ASP A 226 14.91 3.91 -17.91
N VAL A 227 13.65 4.05 -18.34
CA VAL A 227 13.15 3.47 -19.60
C VAL A 227 12.33 4.52 -20.38
N PRO A 228 12.33 4.46 -21.73
CA PRO A 228 11.60 5.45 -22.52
C PRO A 228 10.10 5.17 -22.67
N TYR A 229 9.64 3.94 -22.46
CA TYR A 229 8.32 3.47 -22.88
C TYR A 229 7.17 4.09 -22.09
N CYS A 230 6.31 4.83 -22.79
CA CYS A 230 5.11 5.47 -22.24
C CYS A 230 3.84 4.60 -22.38
N ILE A 231 3.85 3.60 -23.27
CA ILE A 231 2.68 2.74 -23.49
C ILE A 231 2.33 1.98 -22.21
N GLY A 232 1.07 2.09 -21.78
CA GLY A 232 0.57 1.45 -20.54
C GLY A 232 1.04 2.12 -19.26
N SER A 233 1.69 3.28 -19.34
CA SER A 233 2.12 4.03 -18.16
C SER A 233 0.92 4.48 -17.32
N TYR A 234 1.02 4.26 -16.03
CA TYR A 234 0.03 4.72 -15.07
C TYR A 234 0.03 6.25 -14.92
N SER A 235 1.17 6.90 -15.15
CA SER A 235 1.29 8.36 -15.19
C SER A 235 0.39 8.98 -16.27
N THR A 236 0.34 8.36 -17.44
CA THR A 236 -0.51 8.83 -18.55
C THR A 236 -2.00 8.60 -18.25
N LEU A 237 -2.35 7.53 -17.55
CA LEU A 237 -3.72 7.27 -17.11
C LEU A 237 -4.18 8.30 -16.05
N VAL A 238 -3.36 8.62 -15.06
CA VAL A 238 -3.65 9.70 -14.10
C VAL A 238 -3.82 11.03 -14.82
N GLY A 239 -2.90 11.35 -15.75
CA GLY A 239 -2.99 12.57 -16.56
C GLY A 239 -4.23 12.63 -17.45
N TYR A 240 -4.71 11.51 -17.95
CA TYR A 240 -5.99 11.42 -18.66
C TYR A 240 -7.14 11.86 -17.74
N TYR A 241 -7.25 11.31 -16.54
CA TYR A 241 -8.32 11.67 -15.61
C TYR A 241 -8.25 13.13 -15.12
N ILE A 242 -7.07 13.71 -14.98
CA ILE A 242 -6.94 15.15 -14.68
C ILE A 242 -7.55 15.98 -15.81
N ARG A 243 -7.26 15.64 -17.08
CA ARG A 243 -7.82 16.34 -18.26
C ARG A 243 -9.33 16.17 -18.40
N GLU A 244 -9.87 15.00 -18.08
CA GLU A 244 -11.32 14.78 -18.05
C GLU A 244 -12.06 15.74 -17.08
N HIS A 245 -11.34 16.22 -16.05
CA HIS A 245 -11.86 17.27 -15.14
C HIS A 245 -11.59 18.71 -15.66
N GLY A 246 -11.13 18.86 -16.90
CA GLY A 246 -10.92 20.15 -17.53
C GLY A 246 -9.63 20.87 -17.14
N LEU A 247 -8.71 20.23 -16.43
CA LEU A 247 -7.45 20.83 -16.02
C LEU A 247 -6.31 20.45 -16.96
N PRO A 248 -5.44 21.41 -17.33
CA PRO A 248 -4.23 21.11 -18.10
C PRO A 248 -3.25 20.30 -17.25
N VAL A 249 -2.53 19.40 -17.89
CA VAL A 249 -1.43 18.66 -17.27
C VAL A 249 -0.29 18.52 -18.27
N VAL A 250 0.93 18.72 -17.79
CA VAL A 250 2.18 18.51 -18.52
C VAL A 250 3.04 17.47 -17.82
N TYR A 251 4.00 16.93 -18.54
CA TYR A 251 4.92 15.94 -18.04
C TYR A 251 6.36 16.45 -18.08
N VAL A 252 7.19 15.94 -17.21
CA VAL A 252 8.65 16.09 -17.27
C VAL A 252 9.27 14.71 -17.21
N ASP A 253 9.83 14.28 -18.33
CA ASP A 253 10.53 13.01 -18.45
C ASP A 253 11.49 13.08 -19.64
N PRO A 254 12.80 13.24 -19.43
CA PRO A 254 13.77 13.42 -20.51
C PRO A 254 13.94 12.17 -21.39
N LEU A 255 13.58 10.99 -20.90
CA LEU A 255 13.74 9.72 -21.60
C LEU A 255 12.47 9.27 -22.34
N ALA A 256 11.32 9.89 -22.08
CA ALA A 256 10.05 9.46 -22.66
C ALA A 256 10.10 9.41 -24.20
N ASP A 257 9.68 8.28 -24.79
CA ASP A 257 9.56 8.06 -26.23
C ASP A 257 8.37 8.82 -26.82
N ASP A 258 7.34 9.07 -26.05
CA ASP A 258 6.22 9.96 -26.39
C ASP A 258 6.43 11.32 -25.73
N ARG A 259 6.79 12.32 -26.56
CA ARG A 259 7.05 13.71 -26.13
C ARG A 259 5.79 14.60 -26.08
N ASP A 260 4.61 14.06 -26.40
CA ASP A 260 3.39 14.86 -26.29
C ASP A 260 3.22 15.43 -24.87
N ARG A 261 3.05 16.75 -24.77
CA ARG A 261 2.94 17.51 -23.51
C ARG A 261 4.14 17.38 -22.58
N CYS A 262 5.29 16.87 -23.03
CA CYS A 262 6.53 16.88 -22.26
C CYS A 262 7.24 18.23 -22.38
N LEU A 263 7.64 18.74 -21.21
CA LEU A 263 8.49 19.93 -21.10
C LEU A 263 9.85 19.52 -20.52
N ASP A 264 10.88 20.26 -20.87
CA ASP A 264 12.23 20.04 -20.32
C ASP A 264 12.48 20.87 -19.05
N THR A 265 11.73 21.96 -18.89
CA THR A 265 11.78 22.87 -17.72
C THR A 265 10.37 23.26 -17.29
N ILE A 266 10.23 23.61 -16.04
CA ILE A 266 8.99 24.14 -15.47
C ILE A 266 9.29 25.51 -14.88
N ASP A 267 8.61 26.53 -15.40
CA ASP A 267 8.76 27.91 -14.93
C ASP A 267 7.82 28.17 -13.75
N GLY A 268 8.40 28.33 -12.56
CA GLY A 268 7.69 28.61 -11.32
C GLY A 268 7.22 27.37 -10.54
N PRO A 269 6.56 27.61 -9.39
CA PRO A 269 6.09 26.55 -8.52
C PRO A 269 4.90 25.78 -9.14
N ALA A 270 4.81 24.47 -8.83
CA ALA A 270 3.77 23.58 -9.33
C ALA A 270 3.40 22.50 -8.32
N VAL A 271 2.28 21.83 -8.54
CA VAL A 271 1.94 20.56 -7.89
C VAL A 271 2.52 19.43 -8.73
N PHE A 272 3.56 18.80 -8.23
CA PHE A 272 4.23 17.68 -8.89
C PHE A 272 3.64 16.35 -8.42
N LEU A 273 3.22 15.49 -9.34
CA LEU A 273 3.08 14.08 -9.07
C LEU A 273 4.45 13.40 -9.24
N TRP A 274 5.00 12.85 -8.16
CA TRP A 274 6.24 12.07 -8.21
C TRP A 274 5.97 10.66 -8.72
N ALA A 275 5.89 10.50 -10.05
CA ALA A 275 5.36 9.29 -10.66
C ALA A 275 6.35 8.13 -10.71
N HIS A 276 7.64 8.40 -10.69
CA HIS A 276 8.68 7.38 -10.68
C HIS A 276 9.16 7.09 -9.25
N ASN A 277 9.25 5.81 -8.88
CA ASN A 277 9.88 5.40 -7.63
C ASN A 277 11.40 5.62 -7.73
N ARG A 278 11.82 6.80 -7.39
CA ARG A 278 13.20 7.26 -7.47
C ARG A 278 13.49 8.15 -6.26
N GLU A 279 14.48 7.78 -5.47
CA GLU A 279 14.93 8.62 -4.36
C GLU A 279 15.53 9.91 -4.92
N ILE A 280 15.18 11.05 -4.32
CA ILE A 280 15.95 12.27 -4.49
C ILE A 280 16.88 12.36 -3.28
N THR A 281 18.16 12.25 -3.51
CA THR A 281 19.16 12.61 -2.51
C THR A 281 19.72 13.98 -2.86
N TYR A 282 19.41 14.98 -2.03
CA TYR A 282 20.14 16.25 -2.06
C TYR A 282 21.42 16.06 -1.26
N ASP A 283 22.56 15.97 -1.94
CA ASP A 283 23.85 16.01 -1.26
C ASP A 283 24.23 17.46 -0.99
N TYR A 284 23.90 17.94 0.19
CA TYR A 284 24.35 19.26 0.69
C TYR A 284 25.85 19.31 0.97
N THR A 285 26.54 18.17 0.97
CA THR A 285 27.98 18.06 1.28
C THR A 285 28.84 17.90 0.02
N GLY A 286 28.23 17.59 -1.14
CA GLY A 286 28.94 17.42 -2.42
C GLY A 286 29.76 16.13 -2.52
N THR A 287 29.52 15.17 -1.63
CA THR A 287 30.34 13.93 -1.53
C THR A 287 29.69 12.68 -2.11
N GLN A 288 28.38 12.73 -2.46
CA GLN A 288 27.64 11.62 -3.09
C GLN A 288 27.03 12.04 -4.44
N GLU A 289 26.90 11.11 -5.38
CA GLU A 289 26.12 11.34 -6.60
C GLU A 289 24.64 11.52 -6.23
N ALA A 290 24.21 12.76 -6.12
CA ALA A 290 22.82 13.11 -5.86
C ALA A 290 21.95 12.72 -7.06
N THR A 291 20.91 11.93 -6.82
CA THR A 291 19.89 11.67 -7.83
C THR A 291 19.06 12.94 -8.03
N ARG A 292 19.26 13.62 -9.14
CA ARG A 292 18.57 14.88 -9.46
C ARG A 292 17.16 14.61 -10.00
N PRO A 293 16.18 15.47 -9.69
CA PRO A 293 14.90 15.45 -10.37
C PRO A 293 15.07 15.75 -11.87
N TYR A 294 14.08 15.37 -12.67
CA TYR A 294 14.10 15.62 -14.13
C TYR A 294 14.02 17.09 -14.50
N CYS A 295 13.55 17.93 -13.61
CA CYS A 295 13.59 19.40 -13.73
C CYS A 295 13.85 20.02 -12.35
N GLU A 296 14.21 21.29 -12.34
CA GLU A 296 14.33 22.04 -11.10
C GLU A 296 12.94 22.22 -10.44
N ILE A 297 12.86 21.94 -9.13
CA ILE A 297 11.65 22.12 -8.33
C ILE A 297 11.77 23.44 -7.59
N GLN A 298 10.96 24.41 -7.99
CA GLN A 298 11.01 25.75 -7.43
C GLN A 298 10.43 25.81 -6.01
N PRO A 299 10.97 26.67 -5.11
CA PRO A 299 10.35 26.92 -3.81
C PRO A 299 8.88 27.35 -3.96
N GLY A 300 8.03 26.89 -3.02
CA GLY A 300 6.58 27.07 -3.10
C GLY A 300 5.87 25.93 -3.82
N SER A 301 6.57 24.98 -4.40
CA SER A 301 6.00 23.80 -5.01
C SER A 301 5.45 22.78 -3.98
N VAL A 302 4.55 21.95 -4.45
CA VAL A 302 3.99 20.80 -3.71
C VAL A 302 4.37 19.52 -4.44
N ILE A 303 4.94 18.54 -3.75
CA ILE A 303 5.19 17.21 -4.27
C ILE A 303 4.17 16.24 -3.68
N VAL A 304 3.41 15.59 -4.51
CA VAL A 304 2.58 14.42 -4.16
C VAL A 304 3.38 13.18 -4.49
N ASP A 305 3.82 12.47 -3.47
CA ASP A 305 4.69 11.29 -3.60
C ASP A 305 3.97 10.00 -3.19
N PRO A 306 3.49 9.20 -4.16
CA PRO A 306 2.86 7.90 -3.91
C PRO A 306 3.85 6.82 -3.45
N TRP A 307 5.15 7.03 -3.62
CA TRP A 307 6.21 6.07 -3.25
C TRP A 307 6.78 6.32 -1.86
N ARG A 308 6.59 7.53 -1.32
CA ARG A 308 7.14 8.00 -0.03
C ARG A 308 8.67 7.93 -0.02
N SER A 309 9.26 8.24 -1.16
CA SER A 309 10.70 8.20 -1.45
C SER A 309 11.36 9.57 -1.41
N VAL A 310 10.58 10.65 -1.44
CA VAL A 310 11.06 12.03 -1.38
C VAL A 310 11.13 12.48 0.08
N ASP A 311 12.25 13.11 0.46
CA ASP A 311 12.42 13.66 1.81
C ASP A 311 11.35 14.72 2.11
N GLN A 312 10.74 14.64 3.30
CA GLN A 312 9.73 15.60 3.74
C GLN A 312 10.31 16.97 4.10
N ASP A 313 11.59 17.02 4.41
CA ASP A 313 12.29 18.25 4.85
C ASP A 313 12.95 19.03 3.68
N LEU A 314 12.42 18.91 2.46
CA LEU A 314 12.91 19.67 1.31
C LEU A 314 12.68 21.17 1.53
N PRO A 315 13.74 22.01 1.49
CA PRO A 315 13.63 23.45 1.76
C PRO A 315 12.68 24.15 0.79
N GLY A 316 11.67 24.83 1.33
CA GLY A 316 10.71 25.61 0.55
C GLY A 316 9.71 24.79 -0.27
N VAL A 317 9.67 23.47 -0.15
CA VAL A 317 8.76 22.56 -0.88
C VAL A 317 7.87 21.82 0.12
N THR A 318 6.59 21.73 -0.18
CA THR A 318 5.66 20.90 0.61
C THR A 318 5.63 19.48 0.04
N VAL A 319 6.06 18.47 0.82
CA VAL A 319 6.02 17.07 0.39
C VAL A 319 4.85 16.35 1.06
N LEU A 320 3.99 15.74 0.26
CA LEU A 320 2.81 14.99 0.68
C LEU A 320 3.00 13.51 0.31
N HIS A 321 3.33 12.69 1.30
CA HIS A 321 3.43 11.24 1.13
C HIS A 321 2.03 10.64 1.00
N TYR A 322 1.60 10.36 -0.24
CA TYR A 322 0.31 9.74 -0.50
C TYR A 322 0.27 8.32 0.07
N GLY A 323 -0.71 8.06 0.94
CA GLY A 323 -0.81 6.80 1.68
C GLY A 323 -0.19 6.82 3.09
N ASN A 324 0.52 7.89 3.48
CA ASN A 324 0.91 8.10 4.87
C ASN A 324 0.04 9.20 5.49
N THR A 325 -0.88 8.79 6.35
CA THR A 325 -1.84 9.69 7.02
C THR A 325 -1.68 9.68 8.54
N ARG A 326 -0.52 9.24 9.03
CA ARG A 326 -0.20 9.34 10.46
C ARG A 326 -0.31 10.81 10.89
N ARG A 327 -0.95 11.03 12.04
CA ARG A 327 -0.96 12.35 12.66
C ARG A 327 0.33 12.50 13.45
N SER A 328 1.10 13.53 13.15
CA SER A 328 2.26 13.97 13.93
C SER A 328 1.80 14.46 15.30
#